data_a7f17ba01d498d8a683e449ad9f39edd
#
_entry.id   a7f17ba01d498d8a683e449ad9f39edd
#
_cell.length_a   1.000
_cell.length_b   1.000
_cell.length_c   1.000
_cell.angle_alpha   90.00
_cell.angle_beta   90.00
_cell.angle_gamma   90.00
#
_symmetry.space_group_name_H-M   'P 1'
#
loop_
_entity.id
_entity.type
_entity.pdbx_description
1 polymer ?
#
loop_
_entity_poly.entity_id
_entity_poly.type
_entity_poly.pdbx_seq_one_letter_code
_entity_poly.pdbx_strand_id
1 'polypeptide(L)'
;QYLNPEILKSSAGLIAGDSVYLPSNFISNAISRLWSQRFFSDVKIGAEIEGDSLDLEVFLKERPRVYNWEFEGISKGKKKDLLEKLKLKRGSELSDYVIDKNKKLIHNYWAEKGFRNTEVDVRIDNDTLRPGQAVTVTFLIDRKEKVKIGKINFVGNEQFNDKRLRRTFKKTHQKSINFFKGTKLNENDYEADKELLIDFYNSRGYRNATIIRDSIYPINEKRLGIDLEVSEGNKYYIRNVSWVGNSVYETEGLQQMFGVKKGDIYDKKTMHKQLGIGKETDPEATSVSSLYQNEGYLMSQIEPAETIIAPDSIDIEVKVFEGKQFTINEVGITGNQRVDDEVIRRELDTRPGELYNRALLMRTIRLLGSMGHFNPEAIMPDIKPVSNELVNINWPLEEQASDQFNIAGGWGSGTFVGSVGITLNNLSIKNTFKKGAWRPYPMGQNQRLSLSAQTNGTYYKAFAFSFTDPWMGGKKPNSFTLSAHFSEQNNAYYVWQTSTQYFRTYGVAAGLGKRLNWPDPYFTFYAEASYERYALKNWSSFVMTNGAANLASIKLVFGRNSVDQPIYPRRGSEFSASVQATLPY
;
A
#
# COMPACT_ATOMS: atom_id res chain seq x y z
N GLN A 1 -47.71 5.58 -13.57
CA GLN A 1 -47.72 5.24 -12.13
C GLN A 1 -46.96 3.95 -11.91
N TYR A 2 -45.87 3.99 -11.18
CA TYR A 2 -45.09 2.82 -10.79
C TYR A 2 -45.62 2.17 -9.52
N LEU A 3 -46.46 2.85 -8.77
CA LEU A 3 -46.99 2.39 -7.49
C LEU A 3 -48.48 2.10 -7.61
N ASN A 4 -48.84 0.91 -7.18
CA ASN A 4 -50.26 0.48 -7.17
C ASN A 4 -51.05 1.37 -6.19
N PRO A 5 -52.14 2.03 -6.63
CA PRO A 5 -52.94 2.91 -5.77
C PRO A 5 -53.46 2.22 -4.52
N GLU A 6 -53.84 0.94 -4.58
CA GLU A 6 -54.32 0.19 -3.41
C GLU A 6 -53.25 -0.04 -2.35
N ILE A 7 -52.00 -0.27 -2.78
CA ILE A 7 -50.86 -0.38 -1.85
C ILE A 7 -50.58 0.96 -1.17
N LEU A 8 -50.73 2.04 -1.90
CA LEU A 8 -50.52 3.40 -1.35
C LEU A 8 -51.61 3.78 -0.35
N LYS A 9 -52.88 3.47 -0.65
CA LYS A 9 -54.01 3.65 0.29
C LYS A 9 -53.77 2.87 1.58
N SER A 10 -53.47 1.58 1.46
CA SER A 10 -53.18 0.71 2.60
C SER A 10 -52.01 1.22 3.43
N SER A 11 -50.89 1.63 2.79
CA SER A 11 -49.72 2.15 3.50
C SER A 11 -49.95 3.50 4.17
N ALA A 12 -50.84 4.31 3.64
CA ALA A 12 -51.32 5.55 4.27
C ALA A 12 -52.27 5.28 5.45
N GLY A 13 -52.80 4.09 5.55
CA GLY A 13 -53.85 3.73 6.52
C GLY A 13 -55.20 4.29 6.12
N LEU A 14 -55.46 4.43 4.80
CA LEU A 14 -56.72 4.89 4.24
C LEU A 14 -57.48 3.65 3.71
N ILE A 15 -58.43 3.19 4.48
CA ILE A 15 -59.28 2.04 4.12
C ILE A 15 -60.69 2.55 3.89
N ALA A 16 -61.25 2.25 2.71
CA ALA A 16 -62.61 2.63 2.41
C ALA A 16 -63.61 1.86 3.33
N GLY A 17 -64.53 2.58 3.96
CA GLY A 17 -65.48 2.03 4.90
C GLY A 17 -65.09 2.13 6.37
N ASP A 18 -63.92 2.64 6.69
CA ASP A 18 -63.52 2.88 8.08
C ASP A 18 -64.27 4.09 8.67
N SER A 19 -64.64 3.99 9.96
CA SER A 19 -65.25 5.09 10.69
C SER A 19 -64.19 6.04 11.25
N VAL A 20 -64.27 7.31 10.90
CA VAL A 20 -63.31 8.33 11.33
C VAL A 20 -64.01 9.44 12.10
N TYR A 21 -63.50 9.77 13.28
CA TYR A 21 -63.98 10.92 14.06
C TYR A 21 -63.24 12.19 13.67
N LEU A 22 -63.95 13.28 13.42
CA LEU A 22 -63.38 14.60 13.13
C LEU A 22 -63.80 15.60 14.23
N PRO A 23 -62.84 16.45 14.66
CA PRO A 23 -61.45 16.62 14.24
C PRO A 23 -60.52 15.55 14.83
N SER A 24 -59.62 15.02 13.99
CA SER A 24 -58.58 14.07 14.42
C SER A 24 -57.29 14.25 13.60
N ASN A 25 -56.21 13.64 14.07
CA ASN A 25 -54.92 13.65 13.34
C ASN A 25 -54.88 12.61 12.18
N PHE A 26 -56.02 12.03 11.79
CA PHE A 26 -56.10 10.95 10.80
C PHE A 26 -55.46 11.34 9.46
N ILE A 27 -55.89 12.47 8.88
CA ILE A 27 -55.38 12.97 7.60
C ILE A 27 -53.88 13.36 7.72
N SER A 28 -53.50 14.01 8.81
CA SER A 28 -52.10 14.38 9.05
C SER A 28 -51.18 13.17 9.18
N ASN A 29 -51.67 12.10 9.84
CA ASN A 29 -50.95 10.85 9.95
C ASN A 29 -50.83 10.13 8.61
N ALA A 30 -51.90 10.11 7.78
CA ALA A 30 -51.87 9.55 6.43
C ALA A 30 -50.86 10.28 5.54
N ILE A 31 -50.83 11.64 5.56
CA ILE A 31 -49.83 12.46 4.87
C ILE A 31 -48.43 12.11 5.37
N SER A 32 -48.21 12.02 6.68
CA SER A 32 -46.91 11.70 7.29
C SER A 32 -46.42 10.30 6.90
N ARG A 33 -47.32 9.31 6.85
CA ARG A 33 -46.99 7.96 6.40
C ARG A 33 -46.59 7.90 4.94
N LEU A 34 -47.33 8.56 4.04
CA LEU A 34 -47.00 8.67 2.62
C LEU A 34 -45.67 9.43 2.42
N TRP A 35 -45.46 10.54 3.15
CA TRP A 35 -44.25 11.32 3.10
C TRP A 35 -43.01 10.55 3.59
N SER A 36 -43.17 9.74 4.63
CA SER A 36 -42.10 8.93 5.19
C SER A 36 -41.54 7.88 4.21
N GLN A 37 -42.30 7.49 3.21
CA GLN A 37 -41.86 6.57 2.15
C GLN A 37 -40.87 7.18 1.19
N ARG A 38 -40.70 8.51 1.19
CA ARG A 38 -39.74 9.29 0.37
C ARG A 38 -39.97 9.21 -1.15
N PHE A 39 -41.03 8.56 -1.63
CA PHE A 39 -41.32 8.46 -3.07
C PHE A 39 -41.94 9.72 -3.67
N PHE A 40 -42.45 10.61 -2.85
CA PHE A 40 -43.23 11.77 -3.28
C PHE A 40 -42.49 13.09 -3.05
N SER A 41 -42.64 14.01 -3.98
CA SER A 41 -42.19 15.40 -3.87
C SER A 41 -43.27 16.32 -3.31
N ASP A 42 -44.55 15.91 -3.41
CA ASP A 42 -45.68 16.61 -2.83
C ASP A 42 -46.78 15.59 -2.49
N VAL A 43 -47.45 15.78 -1.34
CA VAL A 43 -48.53 14.94 -0.85
C VAL A 43 -49.63 15.87 -0.34
N LYS A 44 -50.77 15.84 -0.99
CA LYS A 44 -51.97 16.61 -0.56
C LYS A 44 -53.16 15.66 -0.46
N ILE A 45 -53.98 15.86 0.54
CA ILE A 45 -55.25 15.14 0.71
C ILE A 45 -56.37 16.19 0.79
N GLY A 46 -57.21 16.18 -0.21
CA GLY A 46 -58.49 16.87 -0.20
C GLY A 46 -59.50 16.03 0.58
N ALA A 47 -60.37 16.70 1.35
CA ALA A 47 -61.40 16.05 2.12
C ALA A 47 -62.73 16.80 1.90
N GLU A 48 -63.76 16.09 1.48
CA GLU A 48 -65.08 16.60 1.27
C GLU A 48 -66.09 15.81 2.10
N ILE A 49 -67.00 16.46 2.81
CA ILE A 49 -67.98 15.83 3.68
C ILE A 49 -69.34 15.84 2.97
N GLU A 50 -69.85 14.68 2.61
CA GLU A 50 -71.22 14.49 2.09
C GLU A 50 -72.05 13.71 3.10
N GLY A 51 -72.90 14.42 3.87
CA GLY A 51 -73.71 13.82 4.92
C GLY A 51 -72.91 13.16 6.04
N ASP A 52 -72.98 11.85 6.20
CA ASP A 52 -72.24 11.04 7.18
C ASP A 52 -70.98 10.41 6.55
N SER A 53 -70.68 10.74 5.30
CA SER A 53 -69.53 10.19 4.57
C SER A 53 -68.43 11.23 4.37
N LEU A 54 -67.18 10.79 4.43
CA LEU A 54 -65.99 11.58 4.16
C LEU A 54 -65.30 11.06 2.91
N ASP A 55 -65.31 11.85 1.83
CA ASP A 55 -64.58 11.53 0.61
C ASP A 55 -63.18 12.15 0.65
N LEU A 56 -62.18 11.30 0.42
CA LEU A 56 -60.78 11.70 0.44
C LEU A 56 -60.16 11.60 -0.95
N GLU A 57 -59.69 12.69 -1.45
CA GLU A 57 -58.91 12.75 -2.71
C GLU A 57 -57.44 12.95 -2.43
N VAL A 58 -56.61 11.96 -2.81
CA VAL A 58 -55.17 11.97 -2.53
C VAL A 58 -54.38 12.38 -3.77
N PHE A 59 -53.73 13.55 -3.71
CA PHE A 59 -52.88 14.07 -4.76
C PHE A 59 -51.43 13.78 -4.42
N LEU A 60 -50.77 12.98 -5.26
CA LEU A 60 -49.39 12.54 -5.09
C LEU A 60 -48.57 12.99 -6.28
N LYS A 61 -47.47 13.68 -6.02
CA LYS A 61 -46.46 14.02 -7.03
C LYS A 61 -45.22 13.17 -6.78
N GLU A 62 -44.98 12.22 -7.67
CA GLU A 62 -43.81 11.33 -7.58
C GLU A 62 -42.49 12.14 -7.76
N ARG A 63 -41.44 11.71 -7.05
CA ARG A 63 -40.09 12.23 -7.26
C ARG A 63 -39.54 11.62 -8.55
N PRO A 64 -38.95 12.45 -9.43
CA PRO A 64 -38.35 11.93 -10.65
C PRO A 64 -37.16 11.03 -10.32
N ARG A 65 -37.01 9.95 -11.07
CA ARG A 65 -35.87 9.05 -10.99
C ARG A 65 -34.84 9.38 -12.04
N VAL A 66 -33.55 9.30 -11.66
CA VAL A 66 -32.47 9.61 -12.58
C VAL A 66 -32.26 8.45 -13.56
N TYR A 67 -32.57 8.68 -14.83
CA TYR A 67 -32.31 7.74 -15.91
C TYR A 67 -30.82 7.73 -16.29
N ASN A 68 -30.20 8.92 -16.37
CA ASN A 68 -28.80 9.06 -16.74
C ASN A 68 -28.12 10.22 -16.01
N TRP A 69 -26.83 10.07 -15.76
CA TRP A 69 -25.96 11.11 -15.21
C TRP A 69 -24.98 11.53 -16.27
N GLU A 70 -24.93 12.79 -16.59
CA GLU A 70 -24.06 13.34 -17.61
C GLU A 70 -23.17 14.45 -17.04
N PHE A 71 -22.02 14.64 -17.70
CA PHE A 71 -21.06 15.68 -17.32
C PHE A 71 -20.64 16.42 -18.58
N GLU A 72 -20.73 17.73 -18.58
CA GLU A 72 -20.23 18.61 -19.63
C GLU A 72 -19.04 19.44 -19.11
N GLY A 73 -18.20 19.94 -20.02
CA GLY A 73 -16.99 20.74 -19.68
C GLY A 73 -15.75 19.93 -19.31
N ILE A 74 -15.80 18.59 -19.35
CA ILE A 74 -14.69 17.72 -18.98
C ILE A 74 -14.45 16.59 -20.00
N SER A 75 -13.22 16.03 -20.00
CA SER A 75 -12.84 14.93 -20.90
C SER A 75 -13.48 13.59 -20.53
N LYS A 76 -13.61 12.67 -21.52
CA LYS A 76 -14.22 11.34 -21.33
C LYS A 76 -13.59 10.54 -20.17
N GLY A 77 -12.26 10.54 -20.03
CA GLY A 77 -11.59 9.85 -18.93
C GLY A 77 -12.00 10.41 -17.56
N LYS A 78 -12.16 11.73 -17.44
CA LYS A 78 -12.59 12.37 -16.20
C LYS A 78 -14.06 12.15 -15.87
N LYS A 79 -14.90 11.95 -16.87
CA LYS A 79 -16.31 11.53 -16.66
C LYS A 79 -16.38 10.18 -15.96
N LYS A 80 -15.55 9.22 -16.38
CA LYS A 80 -15.49 7.88 -15.76
C LYS A 80 -15.01 7.96 -14.30
N ASP A 81 -13.92 8.71 -14.04
CA ASP A 81 -13.38 8.92 -12.69
C ASP A 81 -14.45 9.52 -11.75
N LEU A 82 -15.24 10.49 -12.23
CA LEU A 82 -16.29 11.14 -11.43
C LEU A 82 -17.47 10.20 -11.16
N LEU A 83 -17.92 9.44 -12.17
CA LEU A 83 -19.00 8.46 -11.98
C LEU A 83 -18.66 7.45 -10.89
N GLU A 84 -17.43 6.96 -10.87
CA GLU A 84 -16.92 6.03 -9.86
C GLU A 84 -16.87 6.66 -8.45
N LYS A 85 -16.30 7.87 -8.35
CA LYS A 85 -16.17 8.58 -7.05
C LYS A 85 -17.53 9.00 -6.47
N LEU A 86 -18.44 9.48 -7.29
CA LEU A 86 -19.76 9.94 -6.86
C LEU A 86 -20.73 8.81 -6.55
N LYS A 87 -20.38 7.56 -6.92
CA LYS A 87 -21.24 6.37 -6.74
C LYS A 87 -22.66 6.56 -7.28
N LEU A 88 -22.78 7.28 -8.39
CA LEU A 88 -24.06 7.59 -9.02
C LEU A 88 -24.66 6.35 -9.68
N LYS A 89 -25.88 6.03 -9.31
CA LYS A 89 -26.61 4.87 -9.85
C LYS A 89 -27.82 5.33 -10.67
N ARG A 90 -28.08 4.66 -11.79
CA ARG A 90 -29.33 4.83 -12.53
C ARG A 90 -30.50 4.33 -11.69
N GLY A 91 -31.67 4.97 -11.82
CA GLY A 91 -32.85 4.66 -11.05
C GLY A 91 -32.88 5.22 -9.62
N SER A 92 -31.81 5.96 -9.21
CA SER A 92 -31.83 6.67 -7.93
C SER A 92 -32.83 7.84 -7.94
N GLU A 93 -33.40 8.13 -6.78
CA GLU A 93 -34.28 9.28 -6.60
C GLU A 93 -33.49 10.58 -6.70
N LEU A 94 -34.07 11.57 -7.39
CA LEU A 94 -33.54 12.91 -7.46
C LEU A 94 -34.11 13.78 -6.34
N SER A 95 -33.25 14.33 -5.50
CA SER A 95 -33.59 15.33 -4.51
C SER A 95 -32.57 16.46 -4.53
N ASP A 96 -32.94 17.65 -4.07
CA ASP A 96 -32.04 18.80 -3.97
C ASP A 96 -30.80 18.46 -3.13
N TYR A 97 -30.99 17.69 -2.05
CA TYR A 97 -29.87 17.19 -1.24
C TYR A 97 -28.87 16.35 -2.06
N VAL A 98 -29.34 15.48 -2.94
CA VAL A 98 -28.47 14.64 -3.80
C VAL A 98 -27.72 15.54 -4.79
N ILE A 99 -28.38 16.54 -5.35
CA ILE A 99 -27.77 17.50 -6.26
C ILE A 99 -26.66 18.28 -5.55
N ASP A 100 -26.96 18.92 -4.42
CA ASP A 100 -26.02 19.76 -3.67
C ASP A 100 -24.85 18.97 -3.13
N LYS A 101 -25.09 17.76 -2.62
CA LYS A 101 -24.04 16.85 -2.19
C LYS A 101 -23.07 16.53 -3.34
N ASN A 102 -23.61 16.20 -4.51
CA ASN A 102 -22.78 15.87 -5.67
C ASN A 102 -22.07 17.10 -6.25
N LYS A 103 -22.72 18.29 -6.28
CA LYS A 103 -22.04 19.54 -6.62
C LYS A 103 -20.82 19.77 -5.73
N LYS A 104 -20.97 19.63 -4.42
CA LYS A 104 -19.89 19.78 -3.44
C LYS A 104 -18.77 18.76 -3.65
N LEU A 105 -19.11 17.49 -3.91
CA LEU A 105 -18.12 16.46 -4.21
C LEU A 105 -17.36 16.71 -5.52
N ILE A 106 -18.03 17.19 -6.57
CA ILE A 106 -17.40 17.57 -7.85
C ILE A 106 -16.49 18.79 -7.63
N HIS A 107 -16.94 19.78 -6.90
CA HIS A 107 -16.12 20.95 -6.55
C HIS A 107 -14.84 20.52 -5.80
N ASN A 108 -14.97 19.68 -4.77
CA ASN A 108 -13.84 19.20 -3.99
C ASN A 108 -12.85 18.36 -4.86
N TYR A 109 -13.37 17.51 -5.75
CA TYR A 109 -12.55 16.74 -6.69
C TYR A 109 -11.68 17.64 -7.56
N TRP A 110 -12.22 18.76 -8.04
CA TRP A 110 -11.46 19.69 -8.85
C TRP A 110 -10.57 20.62 -8.03
N ALA A 111 -10.98 20.98 -6.81
CA ALA A 111 -10.16 21.74 -5.87
C ALA A 111 -8.88 20.96 -5.50
N GLU A 112 -8.96 19.67 -5.23
CA GLU A 112 -7.79 18.79 -5.02
C GLU A 112 -6.82 18.77 -6.21
N LYS A 113 -7.35 18.99 -7.43
CA LYS A 113 -6.55 19.09 -8.67
C LYS A 113 -6.02 20.49 -8.94
N GLY A 114 -6.32 21.45 -8.05
CA GLY A 114 -5.89 22.84 -8.11
C GLY A 114 -6.87 23.79 -8.78
N PHE A 115 -8.08 23.34 -9.11
CA PHE A 115 -9.14 24.18 -9.72
C PHE A 115 -10.14 24.58 -8.64
N ARG A 116 -9.74 25.46 -7.71
CA ARG A 116 -10.57 25.86 -6.55
C ARG A 116 -11.79 26.68 -6.92
N ASN A 117 -11.72 27.41 -8.03
CA ASN A 117 -12.79 28.29 -8.50
C ASN A 117 -13.74 27.56 -9.46
N THR A 118 -13.76 26.23 -9.44
CA THR A 118 -14.66 25.43 -10.26
C THR A 118 -16.11 25.75 -9.93
N GLU A 119 -16.87 26.13 -10.95
CA GLU A 119 -18.33 26.31 -10.87
C GLU A 119 -19.01 25.04 -11.38
N VAL A 120 -20.05 24.63 -10.69
CA VAL A 120 -20.82 23.44 -11.05
C VAL A 120 -22.30 23.80 -11.08
N ASP A 121 -22.86 23.84 -12.27
CA ASP A 121 -24.29 24.01 -12.48
C ASP A 121 -24.94 22.70 -12.84
N VAL A 122 -26.26 22.62 -12.69
CA VAL A 122 -27.03 21.41 -12.98
C VAL A 122 -28.18 21.74 -13.91
N ARG A 123 -28.26 21.01 -15.00
CA ARG A 123 -29.40 20.99 -15.90
C ARG A 123 -30.13 19.65 -15.72
N ILE A 124 -31.44 19.72 -15.57
CA ILE A 124 -32.33 18.57 -15.42
C ILE A 124 -33.25 18.55 -16.63
N ASP A 125 -33.06 17.56 -17.46
CA ASP A 125 -33.86 17.35 -18.68
C ASP A 125 -34.81 16.16 -18.48
N ASN A 126 -36.11 16.37 -18.74
CA ASN A 126 -37.10 15.30 -18.68
C ASN A 126 -36.86 14.30 -19.82
N ASP A 127 -37.02 13.02 -19.53
CA ASP A 127 -37.02 11.99 -20.56
C ASP A 127 -38.24 12.15 -21.47
N THR A 128 -38.00 12.22 -22.77
CA THR A 128 -39.06 12.40 -23.78
C THR A 128 -40.04 11.23 -23.83
N LEU A 129 -39.60 10.02 -23.47
CA LEU A 129 -40.41 8.79 -23.45
C LEU A 129 -41.20 8.61 -22.13
N ARG A 130 -40.78 9.30 -21.05
CA ARG A 130 -41.36 9.18 -19.70
C ARG A 130 -41.37 10.54 -19.00
N PRO A 131 -42.12 11.52 -19.52
CA PRO A 131 -42.13 12.88 -18.98
C PRO A 131 -42.64 12.87 -17.53
N GLY A 132 -41.86 13.51 -16.63
CA GLY A 132 -42.18 13.64 -15.21
C GLY A 132 -41.78 12.46 -14.32
N GLN A 133 -41.39 11.32 -14.87
CA GLN A 133 -40.98 10.11 -14.12
C GLN A 133 -39.50 9.82 -14.20
N ALA A 134 -38.85 10.12 -15.31
CA ALA A 134 -37.44 9.92 -15.52
C ALA A 134 -36.75 11.20 -15.99
N VAL A 135 -35.57 11.48 -15.47
CA VAL A 135 -34.78 12.66 -15.81
C VAL A 135 -33.34 12.31 -16.09
N THR A 136 -32.73 13.05 -17.01
CA THR A 136 -31.27 13.10 -17.17
C THR A 136 -30.74 14.30 -16.41
N VAL A 137 -29.79 14.05 -15.53
CA VAL A 137 -29.11 15.10 -14.75
C VAL A 137 -27.74 15.35 -15.34
N THR A 138 -27.54 16.55 -15.88
CA THR A 138 -26.28 16.99 -16.48
C THR A 138 -25.59 17.98 -15.55
N PHE A 139 -24.38 17.62 -15.07
CA PHE A 139 -23.51 18.53 -14.34
C PHE A 139 -22.67 19.33 -15.35
N LEU A 140 -22.89 20.64 -15.39
CA LEU A 140 -22.14 21.60 -16.21
C LEU A 140 -20.95 22.08 -15.40
N ILE A 141 -19.73 21.67 -15.78
CA ILE A 141 -18.52 21.92 -14.98
C ILE A 141 -17.64 22.92 -15.70
N ASP A 142 -17.55 24.12 -15.16
CA ASP A 142 -16.55 25.10 -15.54
C ASP A 142 -15.39 25.09 -14.54
N ARG A 143 -14.29 24.50 -14.93
CA ARG A 143 -13.13 24.31 -14.05
C ARG A 143 -12.40 25.61 -13.71
N LYS A 144 -12.62 26.69 -14.48
CA LYS A 144 -11.82 27.91 -14.40
C LYS A 144 -10.32 27.61 -14.51
N GLU A 145 -9.48 28.53 -14.09
CA GLU A 145 -8.03 28.38 -14.13
C GLU A 145 -7.48 27.68 -12.88
N LYS A 146 -6.29 27.07 -13.03
CA LYS A 146 -5.61 26.50 -11.88
C LYS A 146 -5.09 27.58 -10.96
N VAL A 147 -5.46 27.48 -9.69
CA VAL A 147 -4.95 28.33 -8.62
C VAL A 147 -3.73 27.68 -7.98
N LYS A 148 -2.64 28.42 -7.85
CA LYS A 148 -1.37 27.97 -7.30
C LYS A 148 -1.00 28.79 -6.06
N ILE A 149 -0.24 28.17 -5.15
CA ILE A 149 0.31 28.88 -4.00
C ILE A 149 1.42 29.81 -4.50
N GLY A 150 1.21 31.11 -4.35
CA GLY A 150 2.17 32.15 -4.71
C GLY A 150 3.19 32.39 -3.61
N LYS A 151 2.75 32.45 -2.35
CA LYS A 151 3.55 32.83 -1.20
C LYS A 151 3.07 32.12 0.06
N ILE A 152 3.99 31.72 0.91
CA ILE A 152 3.74 31.24 2.27
C ILE A 152 4.59 32.08 3.21
N ASN A 153 3.96 32.82 4.11
CA ASN A 153 4.58 33.69 5.10
C ASN A 153 4.34 33.12 6.50
N PHE A 154 5.26 33.43 7.38
CA PHE A 154 5.14 33.15 8.81
C PHE A 154 5.21 34.46 9.58
N VAL A 155 4.45 34.55 10.67
CA VAL A 155 4.43 35.68 11.61
C VAL A 155 4.60 35.12 13.00
N GLY A 156 5.39 35.80 13.85
CA GLY A 156 5.69 35.34 15.22
C GLY A 156 6.83 34.30 15.31
N ASN A 157 7.50 33.99 14.20
CA ASN A 157 8.63 33.07 14.13
C ASN A 157 9.96 33.81 14.38
N GLU A 158 10.30 34.02 15.64
CA GLU A 158 11.52 34.75 16.05
C GLU A 158 12.79 33.88 15.95
N GLN A 159 12.67 32.58 16.26
CA GLN A 159 13.80 31.65 16.37
C GLN A 159 14.19 31.01 15.05
N PHE A 160 13.25 30.87 14.13
CA PHE A 160 13.50 30.23 12.84
C PHE A 160 13.00 31.09 11.69
N ASN A 161 13.85 31.31 10.71
CA ASN A 161 13.46 32.09 9.53
C ASN A 161 12.46 31.31 8.63
N ASP A 162 11.67 32.05 7.90
CA ASP A 162 10.64 31.53 6.97
C ASP A 162 11.18 30.46 6.01
N LYS A 163 12.41 30.64 5.51
CA LYS A 163 13.00 29.68 4.56
C LYS A 163 13.17 28.31 5.20
N ARG A 164 13.50 28.25 6.50
CA ARG A 164 13.64 27.01 7.24
C ARG A 164 12.28 26.40 7.52
N LEU A 165 11.29 27.20 7.94
CA LEU A 165 9.93 26.75 8.20
C LEU A 165 9.26 26.24 6.92
N ARG A 166 9.41 26.91 5.78
CA ARG A 166 8.90 26.44 4.49
C ARG A 166 9.47 25.08 4.06
N ARG A 167 10.62 24.65 4.56
CA ARG A 167 11.19 23.33 4.28
C ARG A 167 10.53 22.21 5.06
N THR A 168 9.79 22.50 6.13
CA THR A 168 9.03 21.50 6.89
C THR A 168 7.82 21.04 6.08
N PHE A 169 7.28 21.89 5.24
CA PHE A 169 6.17 21.57 4.34
C PHE A 169 6.66 20.62 3.24
N LYS A 170 6.13 19.40 3.24
CA LYS A 170 6.56 18.33 2.32
C LYS A 170 5.76 18.33 1.02
N LYS A 171 4.49 18.74 1.07
CA LYS A 171 3.55 18.68 -0.04
C LYS A 171 3.05 20.04 -0.47
N THR A 172 2.92 20.98 0.47
CA THR A 172 2.44 22.35 0.23
C THR A 172 3.62 23.27 -0.05
N HIS A 173 3.80 23.65 -1.31
CA HIS A 173 4.93 24.47 -1.72
C HIS A 173 4.50 25.74 -2.43
N GLN A 174 5.15 26.87 -2.09
CA GLN A 174 5.02 28.11 -2.88
C GLN A 174 5.74 27.97 -4.23
N LYS A 175 5.40 28.83 -5.19
CA LYS A 175 6.07 28.90 -6.50
C LYS A 175 7.59 29.07 -6.31
N SER A 176 8.36 28.20 -6.97
CA SER A 176 9.82 28.16 -6.95
C SER A 176 10.34 28.02 -8.37
N ILE A 177 11.63 28.27 -8.58
CA ILE A 177 12.35 27.98 -9.83
C ILE A 177 12.33 26.47 -10.16
N ASN A 178 12.19 25.62 -9.15
CA ASN A 178 12.06 24.18 -9.34
C ASN A 178 10.64 23.80 -9.82
N PHE A 179 10.49 23.59 -11.13
CA PHE A 179 9.22 23.23 -11.80
C PHE A 179 8.63 21.88 -11.37
N PHE A 180 9.42 21.01 -10.77
CA PHE A 180 8.96 19.66 -10.32
C PHE A 180 8.21 19.69 -9.00
N LYS A 181 8.28 20.79 -8.23
CA LYS A 181 7.51 20.92 -6.99
C LYS A 181 6.07 21.33 -7.29
N GLY A 182 5.13 20.53 -6.86
CA GLY A 182 3.70 20.85 -6.94
C GLY A 182 3.36 22.11 -6.11
N THR A 183 2.68 23.06 -6.72
CA THR A 183 2.28 24.33 -6.08
C THR A 183 0.78 24.44 -5.91
N LYS A 184 0.06 23.31 -5.94
CA LYS A 184 -1.38 23.25 -5.69
C LYS A 184 -1.63 23.27 -4.18
N LEU A 185 -2.73 23.86 -3.77
CA LEU A 185 -3.23 23.72 -2.41
C LEU A 185 -4.20 22.52 -2.35
N ASN A 186 -3.84 21.52 -1.56
CA ASN A 186 -4.71 20.44 -1.12
C ASN A 186 -4.90 20.61 0.39
N GLU A 187 -6.12 20.64 0.87
CA GLU A 187 -6.40 20.91 2.28
C GLU A 187 -5.84 19.81 3.19
N ASN A 188 -6.01 18.54 2.84
CA ASN A 188 -5.47 17.43 3.63
C ASN A 188 -3.94 17.47 3.70
N ASP A 189 -3.28 17.77 2.57
CA ASP A 189 -1.83 17.91 2.52
C ASP A 189 -1.34 19.12 3.32
N TYR A 190 -2.12 20.21 3.32
CA TYR A 190 -1.81 21.40 4.08
C TYR A 190 -1.97 21.20 5.59
N GLU A 191 -3.03 20.52 6.04
CA GLU A 191 -3.19 20.15 7.45
C GLU A 191 -2.03 19.25 7.92
N ALA A 192 -1.67 18.24 7.13
CA ALA A 192 -0.52 17.38 7.45
C ALA A 192 0.80 18.19 7.52
N ASP A 193 1.00 19.18 6.64
CA ASP A 193 2.19 20.02 6.65
C ASP A 193 2.20 20.98 7.85
N LYS A 194 1.03 21.43 8.37
CA LYS A 194 0.92 22.18 9.62
C LYS A 194 1.34 21.31 10.83
N GLU A 195 0.91 20.04 10.87
CA GLU A 195 1.40 19.09 11.89
C GLU A 195 2.92 18.94 11.83
N LEU A 196 3.50 18.80 10.64
CA LEU A 196 4.95 18.70 10.46
C LEU A 196 5.69 19.98 10.91
N LEU A 197 5.07 21.15 10.79
CA LEU A 197 5.62 22.40 11.31
C LEU A 197 5.70 22.37 12.84
N ILE A 198 4.64 21.94 13.51
CA ILE A 198 4.63 21.82 14.97
C ILE A 198 5.62 20.74 15.45
N ASP A 199 5.69 19.60 14.76
CA ASP A 199 6.68 18.56 15.06
C ASP A 199 8.11 19.06 14.90
N PHE A 200 8.37 19.94 13.93
CA PHE A 200 9.66 20.59 13.77
C PHE A 200 10.03 21.43 14.98
N TYR A 201 9.11 22.23 15.51
CA TYR A 201 9.32 23.00 16.72
C TYR A 201 9.51 22.12 17.95
N ASN A 202 8.64 21.11 18.11
CA ASN A 202 8.72 20.13 19.20
C ASN A 202 10.04 19.35 19.20
N SER A 203 10.60 19.07 18.03
CA SER A 203 11.90 18.39 17.91
C SER A 203 13.11 19.29 18.20
N ARG A 204 12.88 20.54 18.60
CA ARG A 204 13.93 21.54 18.93
C ARG A 204 13.75 22.22 20.27
N GLY A 205 12.88 21.67 21.09
CA GLY A 205 12.63 22.14 22.45
C GLY A 205 11.40 23.02 22.61
N TYR A 206 10.76 23.41 21.54
CA TYR A 206 9.59 24.31 21.61
C TYR A 206 8.30 23.50 21.73
N ARG A 207 8.10 22.91 22.93
CA ARG A 207 6.98 21.98 23.20
C ARG A 207 5.61 22.65 23.04
N ASN A 208 5.51 23.91 23.44
CA ASN A 208 4.25 24.67 23.43
C ASN A 208 4.04 25.45 22.12
N ALA A 209 4.84 25.16 21.11
CA ALA A 209 4.64 25.79 19.81
C ALA A 209 3.26 25.45 19.24
N THR A 210 2.56 26.46 18.75
CA THR A 210 1.22 26.31 18.18
C THR A 210 1.00 27.30 17.04
N ILE A 211 0.11 26.95 16.13
CA ILE A 211 -0.37 27.85 15.09
C ILE A 211 -1.61 28.57 15.67
N ILE A 212 -1.49 29.87 15.91
CA ILE A 212 -2.58 30.70 16.46
C ILE A 212 -3.66 30.90 15.40
N ARG A 213 -3.24 31.20 14.17
CA ARG A 213 -4.13 31.46 13.05
C ARG A 213 -3.46 31.12 11.75
N ASP A 214 -4.22 30.61 10.80
CA ASP A 214 -3.85 30.50 9.40
C ASP A 214 -4.87 31.25 8.53
N SER A 215 -4.40 31.90 7.51
CA SER A 215 -5.22 32.65 6.56
C SER A 215 -4.82 32.29 5.15
N ILE A 216 -5.81 31.90 4.36
CA ILE A 216 -5.64 31.63 2.92
C ILE A 216 -6.43 32.68 2.16
N TYR A 217 -5.74 33.50 1.36
CA TYR A 217 -6.34 34.59 0.64
C TYR A 217 -5.89 34.65 -0.83
N PRO A 218 -6.73 35.19 -1.74
CA PRO A 218 -6.35 35.38 -3.13
C PRO A 218 -5.37 36.56 -3.26
N ILE A 219 -4.21 36.33 -3.86
CA ILE A 219 -3.30 37.39 -4.31
C ILE A 219 -3.79 37.92 -5.66
N ASN A 220 -4.25 37.05 -6.52
CA ASN A 220 -4.89 37.29 -7.80
C ASN A 220 -5.67 36.04 -8.24
N GLU A 221 -6.35 36.12 -9.39
CA GLU A 221 -7.18 35.02 -9.92
C GLU A 221 -6.46 33.64 -10.01
N LYS A 222 -5.12 33.63 -10.11
CA LYS A 222 -4.29 32.42 -10.33
C LYS A 222 -3.41 32.06 -9.14
N ARG A 223 -3.38 32.89 -8.08
CA ARG A 223 -2.44 32.71 -6.96
C ARG A 223 -3.09 32.98 -5.61
N LEU A 224 -2.77 32.10 -4.65
CA LEU A 224 -3.12 32.22 -3.24
C LEU A 224 -1.91 32.65 -2.41
N GLY A 225 -2.14 33.46 -1.39
CA GLY A 225 -1.25 33.66 -0.26
C GLY A 225 -1.69 32.80 0.93
N ILE A 226 -0.73 32.36 1.70
CA ILE A 226 -0.95 31.67 2.98
C ILE A 226 -0.12 32.39 4.03
N ASP A 227 -0.79 32.92 5.06
CA ASP A 227 -0.14 33.53 6.21
C ASP A 227 -0.41 32.66 7.44
N LEU A 228 0.64 32.23 8.11
CA LEU A 228 0.61 31.40 9.32
C LEU A 228 1.16 32.23 10.49
N GLU A 229 0.33 32.46 11.48
CA GLU A 229 0.73 33.08 12.74
C GLU A 229 1.09 31.99 13.75
N VAL A 230 2.36 31.95 14.15
CA VAL A 230 2.93 30.92 15.03
C VAL A 230 3.29 31.53 16.37
N SER A 231 2.93 30.87 17.45
CA SER A 231 3.52 31.11 18.77
C SER A 231 4.55 30.02 19.04
N GLU A 232 5.81 30.40 19.17
CA GLU A 232 6.90 29.42 19.38
C GLU A 232 6.93 28.91 20.82
N GLY A 233 6.52 29.73 21.80
CA GLY A 233 6.62 29.43 23.21
C GLY A 233 8.06 29.39 23.72
N ASN A 234 8.27 28.82 24.89
CA ASN A 234 9.61 28.69 25.50
C ASN A 234 10.33 27.43 25.01
N LYS A 235 11.64 27.49 25.03
CA LYS A 235 12.49 26.33 24.80
C LYS A 235 12.68 25.55 26.08
N TYR A 236 12.37 24.25 26.06
CA TYR A 236 12.41 23.37 27.21
C TYR A 236 13.61 22.43 27.19
N TYR A 237 14.15 22.17 28.37
CA TYR A 237 15.22 21.22 28.63
C TYR A 237 14.74 20.13 29.58
N ILE A 238 15.27 18.93 29.45
CA ILE A 238 14.96 17.81 30.33
C ILE A 238 15.67 18.03 31.69
N ARG A 239 14.91 18.16 32.73
CA ARG A 239 15.43 18.30 34.11
C ARG A 239 15.67 16.95 34.77
N ASN A 240 14.71 16.03 34.59
CA ASN A 240 14.76 14.70 35.17
C ASN A 240 14.03 13.69 34.31
N VAL A 241 14.50 12.43 34.36
CA VAL A 241 13.80 11.27 33.75
C VAL A 241 13.66 10.22 34.83
N SER A 242 12.45 9.76 35.07
CA SER A 242 12.13 8.70 36.04
C SER A 242 11.32 7.59 35.36
N TRP A 243 11.43 6.39 35.88
CA TRP A 243 10.76 5.20 35.39
C TRP A 243 9.89 4.61 36.50
N VAL A 244 8.68 4.18 36.14
CA VAL A 244 7.73 3.58 37.07
C VAL A 244 7.05 2.39 36.43
N GLY A 245 6.97 1.27 37.15
CA GLY A 245 6.26 0.06 36.71
C GLY A 245 7.10 -0.92 35.91
N ASN A 246 8.39 -0.66 35.71
CA ASN A 246 9.33 -1.57 35.04
C ASN A 246 9.90 -2.59 36.04
N SER A 247 9.24 -3.74 36.16
CA SER A 247 9.68 -4.84 37.05
C SER A 247 10.53 -5.88 36.31
N VAL A 248 10.38 -6.01 35.00
CA VAL A 248 11.09 -7.01 34.17
C VAL A 248 12.49 -6.54 33.79
N TYR A 249 12.65 -5.24 33.52
CA TYR A 249 13.94 -4.68 33.13
C TYR A 249 14.41 -3.63 34.12
N GLU A 250 15.71 -3.65 34.35
CA GLU A 250 16.34 -2.65 35.21
C GLU A 250 16.27 -1.25 34.60
N THR A 251 16.04 -0.25 35.45
CA THR A 251 15.90 1.15 35.05
C THR A 251 17.10 1.66 34.27
N GLU A 252 18.31 1.27 34.64
CA GLU A 252 19.55 1.67 33.99
C GLU A 252 19.61 1.21 32.53
N GLY A 253 19.18 -0.03 32.24
CA GLY A 253 19.12 -0.59 30.89
C GLY A 253 18.11 0.14 30.01
N LEU A 254 16.92 0.38 30.54
CA LEU A 254 15.87 1.14 29.86
C LEU A 254 16.29 2.59 29.61
N GLN A 255 16.92 3.23 30.57
CA GLN A 255 17.43 4.59 30.46
C GLN A 255 18.54 4.70 29.41
N GLN A 256 19.43 3.71 29.35
CA GLN A 256 20.47 3.66 28.32
C GLN A 256 19.86 3.53 26.90
N MET A 257 18.83 2.70 26.74
CA MET A 257 18.11 2.54 25.49
C MET A 257 17.32 3.79 25.09
N PHE A 258 16.66 4.42 26.06
CA PHE A 258 15.95 5.68 25.85
C PHE A 258 16.89 6.81 25.45
N GLY A 259 18.10 6.84 26.01
CA GLY A 259 19.18 7.73 25.59
C GLY A 259 18.98 9.22 25.94
N VAL A 260 17.82 9.62 26.45
CA VAL A 260 17.51 11.00 26.85
C VAL A 260 18.04 11.25 28.27
N LYS A 261 18.78 12.35 28.45
CA LYS A 261 19.48 12.67 29.71
C LYS A 261 19.08 14.03 30.24
N LYS A 262 19.33 14.24 31.52
CA LYS A 262 19.23 15.56 32.15
C LYS A 262 20.09 16.58 31.40
N GLY A 263 19.50 17.72 31.07
CA GLY A 263 20.14 18.82 30.34
C GLY A 263 19.93 18.76 28.82
N ASP A 264 19.41 17.64 28.29
CA ASP A 264 19.10 17.54 26.88
C ASP A 264 17.95 18.49 26.49
N ILE A 265 17.97 18.94 25.26
CA ILE A 265 16.86 19.69 24.70
C ILE A 265 15.68 18.74 24.53
N TYR A 266 14.49 19.18 24.95
CA TYR A 266 13.27 18.43 24.71
C TYR A 266 13.08 18.14 23.21
N ASP A 267 12.97 16.87 22.86
CA ASP A 267 12.69 16.40 21.49
C ASP A 267 11.66 15.26 21.54
N LYS A 268 10.39 15.64 21.39
CA LYS A 268 9.26 14.72 21.42
C LYS A 268 9.41 13.58 20.41
N LYS A 269 9.88 13.91 19.21
CA LYS A 269 10.02 12.93 18.11
C LYS A 269 11.05 11.87 18.45
N THR A 270 12.23 12.27 18.92
CA THR A 270 13.29 11.35 19.33
C THR A 270 12.84 10.52 20.52
N MET A 271 12.21 11.13 21.53
CA MET A 271 11.67 10.42 22.69
C MET A 271 10.66 9.35 22.29
N HIS A 272 9.65 9.70 21.50
CA HIS A 272 8.64 8.76 21.02
C HIS A 272 9.25 7.61 20.21
N LYS A 273 10.21 7.92 19.36
CA LYS A 273 10.93 6.91 18.57
C LYS A 273 11.69 5.92 19.45
N GLN A 274 12.42 6.41 20.46
CA GLN A 274 13.20 5.56 21.37
C GLN A 274 12.29 4.72 22.29
N LEU A 275 11.17 5.27 22.71
CA LEU A 275 10.16 4.52 23.46
C LEU A 275 9.37 3.53 22.59
N GLY A 276 9.33 3.74 21.29
CA GLY A 276 8.56 2.89 20.37
C GLY A 276 7.07 3.19 20.36
N ILE A 277 6.70 4.47 20.51
CA ILE A 277 5.32 4.95 20.56
C ILE A 277 5.03 5.95 19.43
N GLY A 278 3.78 6.06 19.03
CA GLY A 278 3.32 7.04 18.03
C GLY A 278 3.42 6.58 16.57
N LYS A 279 2.96 7.42 15.66
CA LYS A 279 2.81 7.13 14.21
C LYS A 279 4.14 6.96 13.45
N GLU A 280 5.22 7.53 13.96
CA GLU A 280 6.54 7.51 13.31
C GLU A 280 7.44 6.37 13.80
N THR A 281 6.89 5.47 14.60
CA THR A 281 7.65 4.32 15.11
C THR A 281 7.95 3.38 13.95
N ASP A 282 9.24 3.21 13.68
CA ASP A 282 9.70 2.20 12.73
C ASP A 282 9.45 0.81 13.33
N PRO A 283 8.65 -0.02 12.68
CA PRO A 283 8.32 -1.35 13.21
C PRO A 283 9.54 -2.24 13.46
N GLU A 284 10.65 -1.98 12.77
CA GLU A 284 11.90 -2.74 12.86
C GLU A 284 12.94 -2.09 13.77
N ALA A 285 12.69 -0.86 14.25
CA ALA A 285 13.63 -0.19 15.13
C ALA A 285 13.61 -0.82 16.53
N THR A 286 14.78 -0.99 17.09
CA THR A 286 14.92 -1.33 18.50
C THR A 286 14.45 -0.15 19.35
N SER A 287 13.49 -0.38 20.21
CA SER A 287 12.89 0.61 21.10
C SER A 287 12.50 -0.06 22.41
N VAL A 288 12.20 0.73 23.44
CA VAL A 288 11.75 0.17 24.72
C VAL A 288 10.52 -0.73 24.54
N SER A 289 9.52 -0.29 23.78
CA SER A 289 8.33 -1.11 23.47
C SER A 289 8.69 -2.41 22.76
N SER A 290 9.60 -2.35 21.77
CA SER A 290 10.00 -3.56 21.04
C SER A 290 10.76 -4.55 21.91
N LEU A 291 11.51 -4.08 22.93
CA LEU A 291 12.19 -4.93 23.87
C LEU A 291 11.18 -5.81 24.63
N TYR A 292 10.14 -5.21 25.21
CA TYR A 292 9.08 -5.94 25.88
C TYR A 292 8.33 -6.90 24.94
N GLN A 293 7.99 -6.42 23.75
CA GLN A 293 7.25 -7.24 22.76
C GLN A 293 8.07 -8.42 22.20
N ASN A 294 9.40 -8.32 22.21
CA ASN A 294 10.26 -9.44 21.83
C ASN A 294 10.32 -10.54 22.90
N GLU A 295 9.99 -10.23 24.13
CA GLU A 295 9.93 -11.17 25.25
C GLU A 295 8.49 -11.58 25.61
N GLY A 296 7.55 -11.42 24.68
CA GLY A 296 6.18 -11.90 24.82
C GLY A 296 5.20 -10.91 25.44
N TYR A 297 5.62 -9.74 25.90
CA TYR A 297 4.73 -8.75 26.51
C TYR A 297 3.96 -7.95 25.45
N LEU A 298 3.09 -8.64 24.73
CA LEU A 298 2.31 -8.09 23.60
C LEU A 298 1.51 -6.85 23.97
N MET A 299 0.93 -6.83 25.16
CA MET A 299 0.05 -5.76 25.65
C MET A 299 0.79 -4.71 26.49
N SER A 300 2.12 -4.72 26.47
CA SER A 300 2.89 -3.69 27.17
C SER A 300 2.60 -2.30 26.62
N GLN A 301 2.39 -1.34 27.51
CA GLN A 301 2.16 0.06 27.17
C GLN A 301 3.22 0.93 27.85
N ILE A 302 3.71 1.91 27.10
CA ILE A 302 4.73 2.83 27.58
C ILE A 302 4.21 4.24 27.37
N GLU A 303 4.06 4.97 28.46
CA GLU A 303 3.48 6.32 28.46
C GLU A 303 4.43 7.31 29.12
N PRO A 304 5.04 8.23 28.36
CA PRO A 304 5.79 9.33 28.95
C PRO A 304 4.83 10.40 29.47
N ALA A 305 4.82 10.61 30.78
CA ALA A 305 4.14 11.71 31.42
C ALA A 305 5.09 12.90 31.54
N GLU A 306 4.72 14.03 30.96
CA GLU A 306 5.51 15.25 30.93
C GLU A 306 4.98 16.26 31.95
N THR A 307 5.82 16.71 32.87
CA THR A 307 5.46 17.73 33.87
C THR A 307 6.36 18.95 33.71
N ILE A 308 5.75 20.09 33.38
CA ILE A 308 6.46 21.38 33.33
C ILE A 308 6.68 21.87 34.76
N ILE A 309 7.95 22.05 35.15
CA ILE A 309 8.33 22.45 36.51
C ILE A 309 8.71 23.95 36.55
N ALA A 310 9.35 24.43 35.48
CA ALA A 310 9.76 25.82 35.34
C ALA A 310 9.54 26.25 33.87
N PRO A 311 9.61 27.56 33.55
CA PRO A 311 9.37 28.04 32.19
C PRO A 311 10.24 27.42 31.09
N ASP A 312 11.34 26.76 31.45
CA ASP A 312 12.31 26.15 30.56
C ASP A 312 12.64 24.70 30.89
N SER A 313 11.95 24.07 31.85
CA SER A 313 12.34 22.76 32.41
C SER A 313 11.18 21.79 32.48
N ILE A 314 11.39 20.57 32.01
CA ILE A 314 10.42 19.48 31.97
C ILE A 314 11.00 18.25 32.67
N ASP A 315 10.19 17.62 33.53
CA ASP A 315 10.40 16.28 34.04
C ASP A 315 9.61 15.28 33.19
N ILE A 316 10.22 14.14 32.94
CA ILE A 316 9.61 13.04 32.20
C ILE A 316 9.52 11.83 33.13
N GLU A 317 8.31 11.38 33.40
CA GLU A 317 8.04 10.13 34.08
C GLU A 317 7.57 9.09 33.06
N VAL A 318 8.39 8.10 32.74
CA VAL A 318 8.02 7.02 31.81
C VAL A 318 7.31 5.93 32.63
N LYS A 319 6.01 5.82 32.37
CA LYS A 319 5.15 4.80 32.99
C LYS A 319 5.14 3.57 32.09
N VAL A 320 5.50 2.43 32.67
CA VAL A 320 5.52 1.15 31.96
C VAL A 320 4.44 0.24 32.56
N PHE A 321 3.52 -0.18 31.69
CA PHE A 321 2.52 -1.20 32.00
C PHE A 321 2.94 -2.47 31.27
N GLU A 322 3.63 -3.37 31.98
CA GLU A 322 4.25 -4.55 31.36
C GLU A 322 3.22 -5.58 30.89
N GLY A 323 2.17 -5.79 31.69
CA GLY A 323 1.18 -6.82 31.42
C GLY A 323 1.71 -8.23 31.64
N LYS A 324 1.11 -9.20 30.95
CA LYS A 324 1.54 -10.60 30.98
C LYS A 324 2.22 -11.00 29.67
N GLN A 325 3.02 -12.06 29.73
CA GLN A 325 3.59 -12.69 28.55
C GLN A 325 2.53 -13.48 27.80
N PHE A 326 2.55 -13.39 26.49
CA PHE A 326 1.65 -14.12 25.59
C PHE A 326 2.40 -15.25 24.90
N THR A 327 1.79 -16.43 24.91
CA THR A 327 2.20 -17.61 24.13
C THR A 327 1.32 -17.72 22.89
N ILE A 328 1.92 -18.08 21.77
CA ILE A 328 1.19 -18.29 20.51
C ILE A 328 0.36 -19.57 20.64
N ASN A 329 -0.96 -19.45 20.58
CA ASN A 329 -1.87 -20.58 20.66
C ASN A 329 -2.06 -21.23 19.27
N GLU A 330 -2.41 -20.44 18.27
CA GLU A 330 -2.70 -20.93 16.92
C GLU A 330 -2.13 -19.96 15.87
N VAL A 331 -1.65 -20.55 14.76
CA VAL A 331 -1.18 -19.79 13.59
C VAL A 331 -2.01 -20.20 12.37
N GLY A 332 -2.88 -19.29 11.92
CA GLY A 332 -3.71 -19.43 10.74
C GLY A 332 -3.06 -18.82 9.50
N ILE A 333 -3.37 -19.39 8.33
CA ILE A 333 -3.00 -18.83 7.02
C ILE A 333 -4.26 -18.79 6.18
N THR A 334 -4.52 -17.68 5.51
CA THR A 334 -5.67 -17.51 4.64
C THR A 334 -5.30 -16.76 3.36
N GLY A 335 -6.01 -17.02 2.26
CA GLY A 335 -5.81 -16.35 0.98
C GLY A 335 -4.79 -17.03 0.04
N ASN A 336 -4.12 -18.09 0.48
CA ASN A 336 -3.20 -18.87 -0.33
C ASN A 336 -3.95 -19.93 -1.18
N GLN A 337 -4.17 -19.62 -2.45
CA GLN A 337 -4.84 -20.54 -3.39
C GLN A 337 -3.87 -21.27 -4.32
N ARG A 338 -2.72 -20.64 -4.60
CA ARG A 338 -1.71 -21.11 -5.56
C ARG A 338 -0.44 -21.60 -4.89
N VAL A 339 -0.13 -21.14 -3.68
CA VAL A 339 1.02 -21.58 -2.88
C VAL A 339 0.54 -22.56 -1.82
N ASP A 340 1.18 -23.72 -1.73
CA ASP A 340 0.84 -24.75 -0.75
C ASP A 340 1.08 -24.23 0.68
N ASP A 341 0.18 -24.55 1.62
CA ASP A 341 0.26 -24.13 3.03
C ASP A 341 1.59 -24.56 3.69
N GLU A 342 2.09 -25.76 3.36
CA GLU A 342 3.39 -26.26 3.82
C GLU A 342 4.55 -25.32 3.46
N VAL A 343 4.48 -24.68 2.28
CA VAL A 343 5.53 -23.77 1.79
C VAL A 343 5.56 -22.47 2.59
N ILE A 344 4.39 -21.98 2.98
CA ILE A 344 4.27 -20.77 3.80
C ILE A 344 4.70 -21.09 5.23
N ARG A 345 4.16 -22.17 5.83
CA ARG A 345 4.44 -22.53 7.23
C ARG A 345 5.93 -22.73 7.53
N ARG A 346 6.70 -23.29 6.60
CA ARG A 346 8.14 -23.48 6.81
C ARG A 346 8.95 -22.19 6.83
N GLU A 347 8.40 -21.08 6.30
CA GLU A 347 9.00 -19.76 6.36
C GLU A 347 8.50 -18.92 7.56
N LEU A 348 7.49 -19.41 8.31
CA LEU A 348 7.03 -18.73 9.50
C LEU A 348 7.99 -18.97 10.68
N ASP A 349 8.47 -17.88 11.26
CA ASP A 349 9.24 -17.92 12.51
C ASP A 349 8.32 -17.87 13.76
N THR A 350 7.01 -17.72 13.58
CA THR A 350 6.00 -17.74 14.64
C THR A 350 5.36 -19.11 14.70
N ARG A 351 5.52 -19.83 15.81
CA ARG A 351 5.02 -21.22 15.95
C ARG A 351 4.12 -21.35 17.17
N PRO A 352 3.07 -22.18 17.09
CA PRO A 352 2.26 -22.50 18.27
C PRO A 352 3.11 -23.06 19.42
N GLY A 353 2.83 -22.61 20.64
CA GLY A 353 3.55 -22.98 21.86
C GLY A 353 4.80 -22.15 22.17
N GLU A 354 5.26 -21.30 21.25
CA GLU A 354 6.37 -20.37 21.48
C GLU A 354 5.83 -19.04 22.05
N LEU A 355 6.68 -18.33 22.78
CA LEU A 355 6.36 -16.97 23.23
C LEU A 355 6.19 -16.04 22.02
N TYR A 356 5.24 -15.12 22.11
CA TYR A 356 5.12 -14.05 21.13
C TYR A 356 6.43 -13.26 21.06
N ASN A 357 6.90 -13.04 19.84
CA ASN A 357 8.11 -12.26 19.60
C ASN A 357 7.92 -11.38 18.37
N ARG A 358 7.97 -10.06 18.59
CA ARG A 358 7.78 -9.08 17.51
C ARG A 358 8.86 -9.15 16.44
N ALA A 359 10.13 -9.34 16.83
CA ALA A 359 11.23 -9.40 15.86
C ALA A 359 11.07 -10.60 14.91
N LEU A 360 10.64 -11.77 15.44
CA LEU A 360 10.34 -12.95 14.61
C LEU A 360 9.13 -12.73 13.70
N LEU A 361 8.11 -12.03 14.19
CA LEU A 361 6.94 -11.64 13.37
C LEU A 361 7.37 -10.74 12.21
N MET A 362 8.16 -9.70 12.47
CA MET A 362 8.66 -8.78 11.44
C MET A 362 9.56 -9.50 10.43
N ARG A 363 10.38 -10.44 10.90
CA ARG A 363 11.19 -11.30 10.04
C ARG A 363 10.32 -12.17 9.13
N THR A 364 9.25 -12.75 9.65
CA THR A 364 8.29 -13.52 8.86
C THR A 364 7.65 -12.67 7.76
N ILE A 365 7.21 -11.43 8.07
CA ILE A 365 6.68 -10.49 7.06
C ILE A 365 7.68 -10.31 5.92
N ARG A 366 8.94 -10.09 6.26
CA ARG A 366 10.01 -9.89 5.27
C ARG A 366 10.26 -11.16 4.43
N LEU A 367 10.31 -12.32 5.06
CA LEU A 367 10.49 -13.59 4.37
C LEU A 367 9.36 -13.86 3.37
N LEU A 368 8.10 -13.70 3.80
CA LEU A 368 6.94 -13.85 2.93
C LEU A 368 6.94 -12.84 1.77
N GLY A 369 7.29 -11.57 2.05
CA GLY A 369 7.44 -10.54 1.02
C GLY A 369 8.54 -10.86 0.01
N SER A 370 9.65 -11.44 0.45
CA SER A 370 10.78 -11.82 -0.41
C SER A 370 10.50 -13.00 -1.32
N MET A 371 9.48 -13.83 -1.03
CA MET A 371 9.07 -14.93 -1.90
C MET A 371 8.54 -14.45 -3.25
N GLY A 372 8.05 -13.22 -3.35
CA GLY A 372 7.51 -12.65 -4.57
C GLY A 372 6.12 -13.17 -4.99
N HIS A 373 5.52 -14.07 -4.20
CA HIS A 373 4.19 -14.63 -4.46
C HIS A 373 3.05 -13.82 -3.83
N PHE A 374 3.37 -12.96 -2.88
CA PHE A 374 2.41 -12.17 -2.10
C PHE A 374 2.66 -10.69 -2.29
N ASN A 375 1.58 -9.91 -2.23
CA ASN A 375 1.66 -8.45 -2.22
C ASN A 375 2.31 -7.97 -0.91
N PRO A 376 3.55 -7.42 -0.93
CA PRO A 376 4.26 -7.06 0.29
C PRO A 376 3.54 -6.00 1.14
N GLU A 377 2.73 -5.13 0.51
CA GLU A 377 1.98 -4.08 1.20
C GLU A 377 0.76 -4.63 1.94
N ALA A 378 0.27 -5.81 1.54
CA ALA A 378 -0.89 -6.47 2.13
C ALA A 378 -0.52 -7.52 3.20
N ILE A 379 0.78 -7.82 3.41
CA ILE A 379 1.22 -8.78 4.43
C ILE A 379 1.13 -8.13 5.81
N MET A 380 -0.03 -8.20 6.43
CA MET A 380 -0.25 -7.72 7.80
C MET A 380 -0.90 -8.83 8.62
N PRO A 381 -0.18 -9.39 9.62
CA PRO A 381 -0.75 -10.43 10.47
C PRO A 381 -1.87 -9.86 11.36
N ASP A 382 -2.96 -10.60 11.47
CA ASP A 382 -4.06 -10.31 12.37
C ASP A 382 -3.78 -11.02 13.70
N ILE A 383 -3.51 -10.24 14.74
CA ILE A 383 -3.08 -10.71 16.06
C ILE A 383 -4.25 -10.54 17.02
N LYS A 384 -4.81 -11.67 17.50
CA LYS A 384 -5.98 -11.68 18.37
C LYS A 384 -5.69 -12.38 19.68
N PRO A 385 -5.70 -11.67 20.81
CA PRO A 385 -5.68 -12.31 22.11
C PRO A 385 -6.93 -13.21 22.31
N VAL A 386 -6.70 -14.44 22.74
CA VAL A 386 -7.76 -15.41 23.04
C VAL A 386 -8.01 -15.47 24.55
N SER A 387 -6.98 -15.25 25.32
CA SER A 387 -7.01 -15.14 26.78
C SER A 387 -5.98 -14.12 27.27
N ASN A 388 -5.80 -14.00 28.57
CA ASN A 388 -4.80 -13.10 29.15
C ASN A 388 -3.34 -13.51 28.90
N GLU A 389 -3.09 -14.72 28.34
CA GLU A 389 -1.76 -15.28 28.14
C GLU A 389 -1.62 -16.02 26.79
N LEU A 390 -2.69 -16.07 25.97
CA LEU A 390 -2.71 -16.77 24.69
C LEU A 390 -3.12 -15.83 23.56
N VAL A 391 -2.43 -15.95 22.43
CA VAL A 391 -2.68 -15.14 21.23
C VAL A 391 -2.76 -16.03 19.99
N ASN A 392 -3.74 -15.77 19.14
CA ASN A 392 -3.80 -16.34 17.80
C ASN A 392 -3.21 -15.34 16.81
N ILE A 393 -2.42 -15.84 15.86
CA ILE A 393 -1.85 -15.07 14.77
C ILE A 393 -2.40 -15.62 13.46
N ASN A 394 -3.14 -14.83 12.72
CA ASN A 394 -3.61 -15.18 11.39
C ASN A 394 -2.88 -14.37 10.33
N TRP A 395 -2.42 -15.03 9.27
CA TRP A 395 -1.73 -14.44 8.12
C TRP A 395 -2.69 -14.37 6.93
N PRO A 396 -3.42 -13.25 6.74
CA PRO A 396 -4.18 -13.01 5.53
C PRO A 396 -3.21 -12.62 4.41
N LEU A 397 -3.09 -13.47 3.40
CA LEU A 397 -2.17 -13.28 2.29
C LEU A 397 -2.92 -12.94 1.01
N GLU A 398 -2.43 -11.97 0.28
CA GLU A 398 -2.93 -11.62 -1.04
C GLU A 398 -1.92 -12.07 -2.09
N GLU A 399 -2.29 -13.10 -2.88
CA GLU A 399 -1.40 -13.63 -3.91
C GLU A 399 -1.30 -12.72 -5.11
N GLN A 400 -0.08 -12.57 -5.62
CA GLN A 400 0.21 -11.85 -6.87
C GLN A 400 0.86 -12.75 -7.91
N ALA A 401 0.79 -12.33 -9.18
CA ALA A 401 1.48 -13.03 -10.25
C ALA A 401 2.99 -12.84 -10.12
N SER A 402 3.71 -13.95 -10.00
CA SER A 402 5.18 -13.95 -9.86
C SER A 402 5.90 -14.47 -11.11
N ASP A 403 5.17 -15.11 -12.01
CA ASP A 403 5.73 -15.64 -13.24
C ASP A 403 6.11 -14.52 -14.21
N GLN A 404 7.18 -14.71 -14.95
CA GLN A 404 7.70 -13.73 -15.88
C GLN A 404 7.79 -14.31 -17.29
N PHE A 405 7.33 -13.55 -18.23
CA PHE A 405 7.44 -13.85 -19.63
C PHE A 405 8.07 -12.65 -20.36
N ASN A 406 9.28 -12.86 -20.89
CA ASN A 406 10.06 -11.80 -21.51
C ASN A 406 10.22 -12.10 -22.99
N ILE A 407 9.78 -11.17 -23.83
CA ILE A 407 10.05 -11.18 -25.26
C ILE A 407 10.71 -9.86 -25.62
N ALA A 408 11.84 -9.95 -26.29
CA ALA A 408 12.47 -8.80 -26.90
C ALA A 408 12.87 -9.16 -28.32
N GLY A 409 12.69 -8.23 -29.24
CA GLY A 409 13.06 -8.45 -30.64
C GLY A 409 13.30 -7.15 -31.38
N GLY A 410 14.17 -7.19 -32.36
CA GLY A 410 14.50 -6.07 -33.19
C GLY A 410 15.15 -6.52 -34.51
N TRP A 411 15.26 -5.58 -35.47
CA TRP A 411 15.96 -5.79 -36.71
C TRP A 411 17.20 -4.90 -36.75
N GLY A 412 18.36 -5.51 -36.87
CA GLY A 412 19.63 -4.77 -36.89
C GLY A 412 20.68 -5.48 -37.78
N SER A 413 21.50 -4.71 -38.49
CA SER A 413 22.58 -5.23 -39.32
C SER A 413 22.12 -6.30 -40.35
N GLY A 414 20.87 -6.19 -40.86
CA GLY A 414 20.32 -7.14 -41.82
C GLY A 414 19.85 -8.47 -41.24
N THR A 415 19.82 -8.61 -39.90
CA THR A 415 19.40 -9.82 -39.21
C THR A 415 18.35 -9.53 -38.14
N PHE A 416 17.55 -10.55 -37.77
CA PHE A 416 16.65 -10.49 -36.65
C PHE A 416 17.43 -10.81 -35.35
N VAL A 417 17.29 -9.94 -34.36
CA VAL A 417 17.80 -10.13 -33.00
C VAL A 417 16.62 -10.34 -32.07
N GLY A 418 16.62 -11.39 -31.32
CA GLY A 418 15.51 -11.65 -30.41
C GLY A 418 15.88 -12.52 -29.22
N SER A 419 15.11 -12.34 -28.16
CA SER A 419 15.18 -13.22 -26.99
C SER A 419 13.76 -13.54 -26.49
N VAL A 420 13.58 -14.76 -26.01
CA VAL A 420 12.38 -15.24 -25.33
C VAL A 420 12.82 -15.87 -24.01
N GLY A 421 12.16 -15.48 -22.93
CA GLY A 421 12.41 -16.04 -21.61
C GLY A 421 11.10 -16.33 -20.89
N ILE A 422 11.04 -17.48 -20.22
CA ILE A 422 9.93 -17.88 -19.36
C ILE A 422 10.52 -18.22 -18.01
N THR A 423 10.01 -17.60 -16.95
CA THR A 423 10.37 -17.95 -15.58
C THR A 423 9.10 -18.26 -14.79
N LEU A 424 8.97 -19.50 -14.36
CA LEU A 424 7.90 -20.00 -13.50
C LEU A 424 8.43 -20.01 -12.07
N ASN A 425 7.82 -19.25 -11.18
CA ASN A 425 8.37 -19.05 -9.82
C ASN A 425 7.69 -19.92 -8.75
N ASN A 426 6.59 -20.60 -9.07
CA ASN A 426 5.87 -21.45 -8.13
C ASN A 426 5.69 -22.88 -8.64
N LEU A 427 6.66 -23.41 -9.36
CA LEU A 427 6.61 -24.78 -9.86
C LEU A 427 6.58 -25.78 -8.70
N SER A 428 5.90 -26.89 -8.92
CA SER A 428 5.87 -28.04 -8.02
C SER A 428 6.10 -29.34 -8.77
N ILE A 429 7.29 -29.91 -8.69
CA ILE A 429 7.58 -31.25 -9.24
C ILE A 429 6.72 -32.30 -8.52
N LYS A 430 6.53 -32.18 -7.20
CA LYS A 430 5.70 -33.08 -6.38
C LYS A 430 4.24 -33.17 -6.86
N ASN A 431 3.72 -32.06 -7.39
CA ASN A 431 2.32 -31.95 -7.82
C ASN A 431 2.10 -32.28 -9.30
N THR A 432 3.17 -32.63 -10.06
CA THR A 432 3.09 -32.89 -11.50
C THR A 432 2.06 -33.96 -11.87
N PHE A 433 1.95 -34.99 -11.05
CA PHE A 433 1.02 -36.12 -11.27
C PHE A 433 -0.27 -36.03 -10.47
N LYS A 434 -0.51 -34.92 -9.73
CA LYS A 434 -1.74 -34.71 -8.98
C LYS A 434 -2.83 -34.13 -9.88
N LYS A 435 -4.00 -34.75 -9.87
CA LYS A 435 -5.18 -34.27 -10.59
C LYS A 435 -5.60 -32.89 -10.07
N GLY A 436 -5.79 -31.93 -10.97
CA GLY A 436 -6.21 -30.56 -10.60
C GLY A 436 -5.08 -29.61 -10.16
N ALA A 437 -3.80 -30.07 -10.11
CA ALA A 437 -2.66 -29.22 -9.76
C ALA A 437 -2.16 -28.32 -10.90
N TRP A 438 -2.59 -28.58 -12.14
CA TRP A 438 -2.21 -27.81 -13.32
C TRP A 438 -3.08 -26.55 -13.47
N ARG A 439 -2.48 -25.32 -13.21
CA ARG A 439 -3.17 -24.03 -13.23
C ARG A 439 -2.28 -22.85 -13.70
N PRO A 440 -1.72 -22.78 -14.88
CA PRO A 440 -1.67 -23.69 -16.05
C PRO A 440 -0.58 -24.77 -15.99
N TYR A 441 0.33 -24.75 -15.04
CA TYR A 441 1.37 -25.73 -14.79
C TYR A 441 1.26 -26.26 -13.33
N PRO A 442 1.92 -27.36 -12.96
CA PRO A 442 1.85 -27.85 -11.59
C PRO A 442 2.52 -26.85 -10.63
N MET A 443 1.71 -26.26 -9.76
CA MET A 443 2.10 -25.15 -8.86
C MET A 443 2.07 -25.57 -7.39
N GLY A 444 2.70 -24.77 -6.53
CA GLY A 444 2.52 -24.79 -5.08
C GLY A 444 3.79 -24.85 -4.25
N GLN A 445 4.90 -25.35 -4.77
CA GLN A 445 6.11 -25.65 -3.97
C GLN A 445 7.22 -24.58 -4.00
N ASN A 446 6.94 -23.41 -4.58
CA ASN A 446 7.92 -22.32 -4.68
C ASN A 446 9.22 -22.73 -5.40
N GLN A 447 9.18 -23.76 -6.25
CA GLN A 447 10.30 -24.11 -7.11
C GLN A 447 10.34 -23.17 -8.31
N ARG A 448 11.53 -22.80 -8.74
CA ARG A 448 11.74 -21.89 -9.86
C ARG A 448 12.29 -22.63 -11.08
N LEU A 449 11.63 -22.47 -12.21
CA LEU A 449 12.09 -22.94 -13.51
C LEU A 449 12.26 -21.74 -14.44
N SER A 450 13.45 -21.60 -15.01
CA SER A 450 13.74 -20.54 -15.99
C SER A 450 14.24 -21.17 -17.28
N LEU A 451 13.62 -20.79 -18.37
CA LEU A 451 14.01 -21.18 -19.73
C LEU A 451 14.24 -19.90 -20.54
N SER A 452 15.35 -19.80 -21.23
CA SER A 452 15.59 -18.68 -22.14
C SER A 452 16.24 -19.13 -23.44
N ALA A 453 15.86 -18.46 -24.49
CA ALA A 453 16.44 -18.60 -25.82
C ALA A 453 16.75 -17.21 -26.36
N GLN A 454 17.93 -17.04 -26.92
CA GLN A 454 18.39 -15.80 -27.53
C GLN A 454 19.00 -16.09 -28.91
N THR A 455 18.73 -15.20 -29.84
CA THR A 455 19.36 -15.25 -31.17
C THR A 455 19.77 -13.85 -31.63
N ASN A 456 20.90 -13.79 -32.31
CA ASN A 456 21.31 -12.61 -33.08
C ASN A 456 21.45 -13.04 -34.55
N GLY A 457 20.29 -13.36 -35.15
CA GLY A 457 20.22 -13.93 -36.49
C GLY A 457 20.90 -15.30 -36.59
N THR A 458 21.70 -15.49 -37.61
CA THR A 458 22.47 -16.73 -37.82
C THR A 458 23.78 -16.76 -37.06
N TYR A 459 24.29 -15.56 -36.70
CA TYR A 459 25.61 -15.38 -36.08
C TYR A 459 25.71 -15.91 -34.66
N TYR A 460 24.66 -15.72 -33.84
CA TYR A 460 24.65 -16.12 -32.44
C TYR A 460 23.35 -16.78 -32.04
N LYS A 461 23.44 -17.88 -31.31
CA LYS A 461 22.29 -18.57 -30.67
C LYS A 461 22.67 -19.00 -29.27
N ALA A 462 21.77 -18.82 -28.31
CA ALA A 462 21.95 -19.28 -26.94
C ALA A 462 20.66 -19.83 -26.36
N PHE A 463 20.79 -20.90 -25.58
CA PHE A 463 19.70 -21.50 -24.80
C PHE A 463 20.20 -21.69 -23.37
N ALA A 464 19.36 -21.35 -22.41
CA ALA A 464 19.66 -21.60 -21.01
C ALA A 464 18.45 -22.18 -20.29
N PHE A 465 18.75 -23.10 -19.40
CA PHE A 465 17.83 -23.77 -18.50
C PHE A 465 18.35 -23.59 -17.08
N SER A 466 17.46 -23.25 -16.13
CA SER A 466 17.80 -23.25 -14.70
C SER A 466 16.60 -23.71 -13.90
N PHE A 467 16.82 -24.64 -12.99
CA PHE A 467 15.86 -25.11 -12.01
C PHE A 467 16.43 -24.88 -10.61
N THR A 468 15.61 -24.29 -9.72
CA THR A 468 15.99 -24.07 -8.32
C THR A 468 14.87 -24.53 -7.39
N ASP A 469 15.21 -25.36 -6.43
CA ASP A 469 14.37 -25.73 -5.29
C ASP A 469 14.95 -25.06 -4.02
N PRO A 470 14.27 -24.07 -3.42
CA PRO A 470 14.79 -23.36 -2.25
C PRO A 470 14.75 -24.17 -0.96
N TRP A 471 13.99 -25.28 -0.94
CA TRP A 471 13.84 -26.17 0.22
C TRP A 471 13.97 -27.63 -0.16
N MET A 472 15.07 -28.01 -0.76
CA MET A 472 15.33 -29.40 -1.18
C MET A 472 15.10 -30.37 -0.02
N GLY A 473 14.15 -31.31 -0.24
CA GLY A 473 13.71 -32.25 0.77
C GLY A 473 12.69 -31.71 1.79
N GLY A 474 12.29 -30.45 1.71
CA GLY A 474 11.17 -29.84 2.47
C GLY A 474 11.41 -29.58 3.96
N LYS A 475 12.49 -30.09 4.57
CA LYS A 475 12.73 -30.04 6.02
C LYS A 475 13.66 -28.93 6.49
N LYS A 476 14.57 -28.49 5.65
CA LYS A 476 15.58 -27.45 5.96
C LYS A 476 15.69 -26.47 4.79
N PRO A 477 16.04 -25.20 5.03
CA PRO A 477 16.19 -24.19 4.00
C PRO A 477 17.50 -24.38 3.22
N ASN A 478 17.69 -25.57 2.65
CA ASN A 478 18.78 -25.90 1.77
C ASN A 478 18.30 -25.77 0.33
N SER A 479 18.87 -24.89 -0.44
CA SER A 479 18.53 -24.75 -1.85
C SER A 479 19.35 -25.68 -2.73
N PHE A 480 18.73 -26.18 -3.78
CA PHE A 480 19.38 -26.90 -4.86
C PHE A 480 19.14 -26.16 -6.17
N THR A 481 20.19 -25.95 -6.94
CA THR A 481 20.11 -25.34 -8.27
C THR A 481 20.77 -26.25 -9.29
N LEU A 482 20.06 -26.51 -10.38
CA LEU A 482 20.60 -27.21 -11.55
C LEU A 482 20.47 -26.26 -12.74
N SER A 483 21.54 -26.02 -13.47
CA SER A 483 21.54 -25.20 -14.67
C SER A 483 22.26 -25.89 -15.82
N ALA A 484 21.80 -25.57 -17.03
CA ALA A 484 22.45 -26.00 -18.25
C ALA A 484 22.36 -24.86 -19.28
N HIS A 485 23.41 -24.68 -20.05
CA HIS A 485 23.38 -23.69 -21.13
C HIS A 485 24.13 -24.20 -22.37
N PHE A 486 23.66 -23.69 -23.49
CA PHE A 486 24.31 -23.88 -24.78
C PHE A 486 24.41 -22.52 -25.46
N SER A 487 25.56 -22.23 -26.06
CA SER A 487 25.69 -21.10 -26.96
C SER A 487 26.51 -21.47 -28.19
N GLU A 488 26.16 -20.89 -29.30
CA GLU A 488 26.91 -20.99 -30.56
C GLU A 488 27.12 -19.60 -31.13
N GLN A 489 28.36 -19.30 -31.42
CA GLN A 489 28.76 -18.17 -32.24
C GLN A 489 29.43 -18.70 -33.49
N ASN A 490 29.08 -18.14 -34.66
CA ASN A 490 29.65 -18.57 -35.92
C ASN A 490 29.91 -17.37 -36.86
N ASN A 491 30.47 -17.59 -38.04
CA ASN A 491 30.81 -16.55 -39.00
C ASN A 491 29.76 -16.33 -40.11
N ALA A 492 28.56 -16.90 -39.97
CA ALA A 492 27.47 -16.71 -40.91
C ALA A 492 26.62 -15.48 -40.51
N TYR A 493 26.89 -14.33 -41.13
CA TYR A 493 26.12 -13.10 -40.87
C TYR A 493 24.77 -13.06 -41.61
N TYR A 494 24.65 -13.81 -42.72
CA TYR A 494 23.44 -13.85 -43.51
C TYR A 494 22.83 -15.25 -43.51
N VAL A 495 21.49 -15.35 -43.66
CA VAL A 495 20.75 -16.61 -43.61
C VAL A 495 21.20 -17.60 -44.70
N TRP A 496 21.63 -17.11 -45.88
CA TRP A 496 22.12 -17.91 -46.99
C TRP A 496 23.60 -18.26 -46.95
N GLN A 497 24.33 -17.76 -45.90
CA GLN A 497 25.75 -18.02 -45.75
C GLN A 497 25.98 -19.31 -44.95
N THR A 498 26.73 -20.24 -45.52
CA THR A 498 27.15 -21.45 -44.81
C THR A 498 28.25 -21.12 -43.81
N SER A 499 28.07 -21.48 -42.55
CA SER A 499 29.08 -21.31 -41.52
C SER A 499 30.28 -22.22 -41.77
N THR A 500 31.48 -21.64 -41.82
CA THR A 500 32.75 -22.37 -41.91
C THR A 500 33.52 -22.37 -40.61
N GLN A 501 33.14 -21.50 -39.69
CA GLN A 501 33.76 -21.29 -38.37
C GLN A 501 32.69 -21.27 -37.28
N TYR A 502 32.96 -21.91 -36.17
CA TYR A 502 32.10 -21.82 -35.00
C TYR A 502 32.87 -21.89 -33.70
N PHE A 503 32.28 -21.27 -32.67
CA PHE A 503 32.61 -21.42 -31.27
C PHE A 503 31.34 -21.83 -30.53
N ARG A 504 31.35 -23.04 -29.93
CA ARG A 504 30.22 -23.57 -29.18
C ARG A 504 30.61 -23.77 -27.72
N THR A 505 29.72 -23.39 -26.83
CA THR A 505 29.84 -23.65 -25.38
C THR A 505 28.69 -24.52 -24.92
N TYR A 506 29.01 -25.56 -24.20
CA TYR A 506 28.06 -26.41 -23.50
C TYR A 506 28.41 -26.36 -22.03
N GLY A 507 27.48 -25.95 -21.18
CA GLY A 507 27.72 -25.87 -19.73
C GLY A 507 26.62 -26.57 -18.96
N VAL A 508 27.02 -27.26 -17.88
CA VAL A 508 26.13 -27.79 -16.86
C VAL A 508 26.68 -27.41 -15.48
N ALA A 509 25.82 -27.04 -14.55
CA ALA A 509 26.23 -26.74 -13.18
C ALA A 509 25.19 -27.25 -12.18
N ALA A 510 25.65 -27.72 -11.05
CA ALA A 510 24.82 -28.13 -9.93
C ALA A 510 25.34 -27.43 -8.65
N GLY A 511 24.45 -26.81 -7.93
CA GLY A 511 24.79 -26.03 -6.74
C GLY A 511 23.89 -26.33 -5.55
N LEU A 512 24.47 -26.21 -4.36
CA LEU A 512 23.79 -26.37 -3.08
C LEU A 512 23.97 -25.11 -2.25
N GLY A 513 22.87 -24.56 -1.77
CA GLY A 513 22.86 -23.39 -0.90
C GLY A 513 22.34 -23.72 0.49
N LYS A 514 22.79 -22.97 1.49
CA LYS A 514 22.35 -23.10 2.88
C LYS A 514 22.22 -21.73 3.51
N ARG A 515 21.09 -21.50 4.22
CA ARG A 515 20.97 -20.36 5.14
C ARG A 515 21.73 -20.70 6.42
N LEU A 516 22.54 -19.76 6.88
CA LEU A 516 23.36 -19.90 8.10
C LEU A 516 22.63 -19.23 9.27
N ASN A 517 22.85 -19.74 10.49
CA ASN A 517 22.31 -19.13 11.71
C ASN A 517 23.36 -18.28 12.44
N TRP A 518 24.60 -18.36 12.02
CA TRP A 518 25.73 -17.64 12.61
C TRP A 518 26.55 -16.96 11.47
N PRO A 519 26.99 -15.73 11.61
CA PRO A 519 26.86 -14.78 12.76
C PRO A 519 25.45 -14.25 12.99
N ASP A 520 24.62 -14.17 11.97
CA ASP A 520 23.20 -13.83 12.03
C ASP A 520 22.41 -14.62 10.96
N PRO A 521 21.07 -14.68 11.04
CA PRO A 521 20.25 -15.49 10.14
C PRO A 521 20.11 -14.96 8.71
N TYR A 522 20.83 -13.90 8.35
CA TYR A 522 20.83 -13.33 7.00
C TYR A 522 21.98 -13.80 6.14
N PHE A 523 22.91 -14.59 6.71
CA PHE A 523 24.02 -15.16 5.96
C PHE A 523 23.61 -16.38 5.17
N THR A 524 24.18 -16.50 3.96
CA THR A 524 23.99 -17.63 3.06
C THR A 524 25.35 -18.14 2.56
N PHE A 525 25.45 -19.43 2.40
CA PHE A 525 26.58 -20.08 1.76
C PHE A 525 26.08 -20.91 0.57
N TYR A 526 26.73 -20.78 -0.58
CA TYR A 526 26.39 -21.51 -1.79
C TYR A 526 27.65 -22.12 -2.39
N ALA A 527 27.61 -23.38 -2.74
CA ALA A 527 28.67 -24.12 -3.42
C ALA A 527 28.13 -24.69 -4.72
N GLU A 528 28.84 -24.52 -5.82
CA GLU A 528 28.47 -24.97 -7.15
C GLU A 528 29.64 -25.66 -7.81
N ALA A 529 29.37 -26.81 -8.41
CA ALA A 529 30.27 -27.50 -9.32
C ALA A 529 29.76 -27.34 -10.75
N SER A 530 30.61 -26.89 -11.64
CA SER A 530 30.29 -26.67 -13.05
C SER A 530 31.27 -27.39 -13.98
N TYR A 531 30.73 -27.83 -15.10
CA TYR A 531 31.51 -28.36 -16.20
C TYR A 531 31.11 -27.67 -17.49
N GLU A 532 32.10 -27.14 -18.19
CA GLU A 532 31.93 -26.47 -19.47
C GLU A 532 32.79 -27.14 -20.55
N ARG A 533 32.23 -27.29 -21.73
CA ARG A 533 32.91 -27.75 -22.91
C ARG A 533 32.87 -26.71 -24.01
N TYR A 534 34.04 -26.32 -24.47
CA TYR A 534 34.23 -25.40 -25.59
C TYR A 534 34.61 -26.23 -26.82
N ALA A 535 33.88 -26.04 -27.92
CA ALA A 535 34.17 -26.70 -29.19
C ALA A 535 34.38 -25.61 -30.26
N LEU A 536 35.54 -25.68 -30.91
CA LEU A 536 36.00 -24.68 -31.88
C LEU A 536 36.25 -25.31 -33.25
N LYS A 537 35.89 -24.60 -34.29
CA LYS A 537 36.26 -24.94 -35.68
C LYS A 537 36.70 -23.71 -36.40
N ASN A 538 37.97 -23.67 -36.83
CA ASN A 538 38.59 -22.55 -37.54
C ASN A 538 38.42 -21.19 -36.84
N TRP A 539 38.37 -21.17 -35.49
CA TRP A 539 38.13 -19.99 -34.69
C TRP A 539 39.41 -19.33 -34.27
N SER A 540 39.76 -18.21 -34.89
CA SER A 540 41.08 -17.56 -34.75
C SER A 540 41.26 -16.71 -33.50
N SER A 541 40.22 -16.50 -32.70
CA SER A 541 40.29 -15.64 -31.49
C SER A 541 40.92 -16.33 -30.27
N PHE A 542 41.23 -17.62 -30.35
CA PHE A 542 41.88 -18.38 -29.27
C PHE A 542 43.19 -19.00 -29.73
N VAL A 543 44.01 -19.37 -28.77
CA VAL A 543 45.28 -20.06 -29.05
C VAL A 543 45.06 -21.39 -29.80
N MET A 544 43.98 -22.11 -29.48
CA MET A 544 43.53 -23.28 -30.20
C MET A 544 42.43 -22.89 -31.18
N THR A 545 42.68 -23.06 -32.48
CA THR A 545 41.74 -22.72 -33.54
C THR A 545 40.72 -23.81 -33.87
N ASN A 546 41.08 -25.09 -33.60
CA ASN A 546 40.25 -26.28 -33.85
C ASN A 546 40.35 -27.24 -32.67
N GLY A 547 39.27 -27.93 -32.37
CA GLY A 547 39.23 -28.93 -31.32
C GLY A 547 38.25 -28.64 -30.21
N ALA A 548 38.46 -29.22 -29.04
CA ALA A 548 37.61 -29.01 -27.88
C ALA A 548 38.48 -28.86 -26.61
N ALA A 549 38.04 -27.95 -25.73
CA ALA A 549 38.59 -27.80 -24.39
C ALA A 549 37.50 -28.00 -23.35
N ASN A 550 37.85 -28.58 -22.22
CA ASN A 550 36.94 -28.78 -21.11
C ASN A 550 37.39 -27.98 -19.90
N LEU A 551 36.44 -27.57 -19.10
CA LEU A 551 36.66 -26.77 -17.89
C LEU A 551 35.79 -27.32 -16.76
N ALA A 552 36.40 -27.82 -15.70
CA ALA A 552 35.72 -28.17 -14.47
C ALA A 552 36.03 -27.15 -13.38
N SER A 553 35.03 -26.57 -12.79
CA SER A 553 35.19 -25.49 -11.79
C SER A 553 34.34 -25.75 -10.56
N ILE A 554 34.85 -25.27 -9.43
CA ILE A 554 34.10 -25.17 -8.17
C ILE A 554 34.00 -23.68 -7.82
N LYS A 555 32.78 -23.23 -7.57
CA LYS A 555 32.47 -21.85 -7.15
C LYS A 555 31.87 -21.89 -5.75
N LEU A 556 32.40 -21.08 -4.87
CA LEU A 556 31.87 -20.85 -3.53
C LEU A 556 31.41 -19.39 -3.43
N VAL A 557 30.22 -19.20 -2.88
CA VAL A 557 29.64 -17.87 -2.66
C VAL A 557 29.23 -17.75 -1.20
N PHE A 558 29.70 -16.69 -0.55
CA PHE A 558 29.29 -16.32 0.79
C PHE A 558 28.62 -14.94 0.70
N GLY A 559 27.39 -14.85 1.17
CA GLY A 559 26.62 -13.64 1.06
C GLY A 559 25.83 -13.32 2.33
N ARG A 560 25.47 -12.06 2.49
CA ARG A 560 24.56 -11.58 3.51
C ARG A 560 23.58 -10.60 2.86
N ASN A 561 22.30 -10.80 3.14
CA ASN A 561 21.26 -9.87 2.71
C ASN A 561 20.27 -9.65 3.85
N SER A 562 20.34 -8.46 4.47
CA SER A 562 19.47 -8.02 5.55
C SER A 562 18.67 -6.76 5.19
N VAL A 563 18.58 -6.41 3.90
CA VAL A 563 17.81 -5.24 3.45
C VAL A 563 16.33 -5.39 3.79
N ASP A 564 15.73 -4.29 4.22
CA ASP A 564 14.32 -4.22 4.64
C ASP A 564 13.35 -4.34 3.46
N GLN A 565 13.71 -3.78 2.31
CA GLN A 565 12.89 -3.81 1.10
C GLN A 565 13.75 -4.04 -0.16
N PRO A 566 13.30 -4.93 -1.09
CA PRO A 566 14.09 -5.24 -2.29
C PRO A 566 14.25 -4.07 -3.27
N ILE A 567 13.24 -3.19 -3.39
CA ILE A 567 13.21 -2.14 -4.44
C ILE A 567 13.79 -0.83 -3.97
N TYR A 568 13.47 -0.38 -2.75
CA TYR A 568 13.98 0.86 -2.15
C TYR A 568 14.44 0.64 -0.72
N PRO A 569 15.59 -0.03 -0.52
CA PRO A 569 16.07 -0.35 0.82
C PRO A 569 16.40 0.92 1.60
N ARG A 570 15.92 0.97 2.83
CA ARG A 570 16.21 2.07 3.76
C ARG A 570 17.15 1.64 4.88
N ARG A 571 17.24 0.32 5.12
CA ARG A 571 18.04 -0.28 6.19
C ARG A 571 18.57 -1.64 5.75
N GLY A 572 19.54 -2.13 6.52
CA GLY A 572 20.19 -3.39 6.27
C GLY A 572 21.43 -3.26 5.41
N SER A 573 22.01 -4.39 5.05
CA SER A 573 23.16 -4.47 4.17
C SER A 573 23.07 -5.68 3.26
N GLU A 574 23.60 -5.54 2.05
CA GLU A 574 23.75 -6.63 1.10
C GLU A 574 25.19 -6.64 0.61
N PHE A 575 25.83 -7.80 0.74
CA PHE A 575 27.13 -8.05 0.14
C PHE A 575 27.28 -9.53 -0.21
N SER A 576 28.13 -9.82 -1.19
CA SER A 576 28.52 -11.17 -1.52
C SER A 576 30.01 -11.22 -1.89
N ALA A 577 30.66 -12.30 -1.49
CA ALA A 577 32.01 -12.64 -1.92
C ALA A 577 31.97 -14.00 -2.61
N SER A 578 32.64 -14.12 -3.75
CA SER A 578 32.71 -15.39 -4.48
C SER A 578 34.13 -15.73 -4.85
N VAL A 579 34.43 -17.01 -4.77
CA VAL A 579 35.71 -17.60 -5.23
C VAL A 579 35.38 -18.73 -6.18
N GLN A 580 36.00 -18.73 -7.34
CA GLN A 580 35.89 -19.80 -8.31
C GLN A 580 37.29 -20.34 -8.63
N ALA A 581 37.44 -21.64 -8.55
CA ALA A 581 38.66 -22.32 -8.89
C ALA A 581 38.41 -23.36 -9.99
N THR A 582 39.27 -23.37 -10.99
CA THR A 582 39.29 -24.39 -12.04
C THR A 582 40.25 -25.48 -11.61
N LEU A 583 39.78 -26.72 -11.66
CA LEU A 583 40.58 -27.88 -11.33
C LEU A 583 41.54 -28.21 -12.48
N PRO A 584 42.84 -28.33 -12.23
CA PRO A 584 43.76 -28.85 -13.22
C PRO A 584 43.51 -30.35 -13.39
N TYR A 585 43.38 -30.85 -14.62
CA TYR A 585 43.24 -32.26 -14.97
C TYR A 585 44.07 -32.63 -16.17
#